data_369f5c4e4a764cd12b6f8a4e994357df
#
_entry.id   369f5c4e4a764cd12b6f8a4e994357df
#
_cell.length_a   1.000
_cell.length_b   1.000
_cell.length_c   1.000
_cell.angle_alpha   90.00
_cell.angle_beta   90.00
_cell.angle_gamma   90.00
#
_symmetry.space_group_name_H-M   'P 1'
#
loop_
_entity.id
_entity.type
_entity.pdbx_description
1 polymer ?
#
loop_
_entity_poly.entity_id
_entity_poly.type
_entity_poly.pdbx_seq_one_letter_code
_entity_poly.pdbx_strand_id
1 'polypeptide(L)'
;MRKNLLCFAALISAFLFASCSGGSKSVSATTADVENAAEVIQYYNTSLNVLSNMVKEKDVNAVLGYMEQKGKVPTVLAIAPPAVSEKDTFALMNPGSCFNEATRQNLKQSYVGLFNARTKFYANFDRYLSYLKAKDYSKADKLLDVNVQLK
;
A
#
# COMPACT_ATOMS: atom_id res chain seq x y z
N MET A 1 -4.54 -17.63 -3.46
CA MET A 1 -5.08 -16.27 -3.56
C MET A 1 -3.98 -15.23 -3.81
N ARG A 2 -3.19 -15.43 -4.88
CA ARG A 2 -2.06 -14.54 -5.27
C ARG A 2 -2.48 -13.45 -6.27
N LYS A 3 -3.79 -13.23 -6.47
CA LYS A 3 -4.28 -12.44 -7.62
C LYS A 3 -4.34 -10.92 -7.36
N ASN A 4 -4.45 -10.47 -6.13
CA ASN A 4 -4.69 -9.05 -5.87
C ASN A 4 -3.41 -8.20 -5.80
N LEU A 5 -2.28 -8.77 -5.40
CA LEU A 5 -1.00 -8.04 -5.38
C LEU A 5 -0.42 -7.86 -6.79
N LEU A 6 -0.67 -8.84 -7.69
CA LEU A 6 -0.25 -8.77 -9.10
C LEU A 6 -1.08 -7.76 -9.91
N CYS A 7 -2.33 -7.49 -9.53
CA CYS A 7 -3.14 -6.46 -10.19
C CYS A 7 -2.61 -5.05 -9.95
N PHE A 8 -2.00 -4.78 -8.78
CA PHE A 8 -1.43 -3.45 -8.49
C PHE A 8 -0.17 -3.17 -9.32
N ALA A 9 0.70 -4.16 -9.48
CA ALA A 9 1.90 -4.02 -10.32
C ALA A 9 1.53 -3.89 -11.81
N ALA A 10 0.45 -4.55 -12.26
CA ALA A 10 -0.02 -4.49 -13.65
C ALA A 10 -0.70 -3.15 -14.00
N LEU A 11 -1.35 -2.49 -13.04
CA LEU A 11 -1.97 -1.18 -13.27
C LEU A 11 -0.93 -0.07 -13.48
N ILE A 12 0.19 -0.13 -12.79
CA ILE A 12 1.27 0.86 -12.94
C ILE A 12 2.00 0.67 -14.28
N SER A 13 2.18 -0.57 -14.74
CA SER A 13 2.87 -0.85 -16.00
C SER A 13 2.03 -0.54 -17.25
N ALA A 14 0.70 -0.59 -17.18
CA ALA A 14 -0.16 -0.31 -18.32
C ALA A 14 -0.20 1.18 -18.73
N PHE A 15 0.14 2.09 -17.82
CA PHE A 15 0.13 3.53 -18.12
C PHE A 15 1.39 4.05 -18.84
N LEU A 16 2.50 3.30 -18.81
CA LEU A 16 3.74 3.72 -19.45
C LEU A 16 3.80 3.43 -20.96
N PHE A 17 2.92 2.59 -21.49
CA PHE A 17 2.97 2.18 -22.91
C PHE A 17 1.97 2.89 -23.83
N ALA A 18 1.05 3.68 -23.31
CA ALA A 18 0.07 4.37 -24.13
C ALA A 18 0.60 5.65 -24.83
N SER A 19 1.86 6.02 -24.59
CA SER A 19 2.44 7.26 -25.14
C SER A 19 3.39 7.06 -26.33
N CYS A 20 3.64 5.83 -26.79
CA CYS A 20 4.52 5.58 -27.92
C CYS A 20 3.86 4.74 -29.00
N SER A 21 2.89 5.30 -29.72
CA SER A 21 2.44 4.74 -30.99
C SER A 21 2.19 5.87 -31.97
N GLY A 22 3.15 6.05 -32.87
CA GLY A 22 2.88 6.73 -34.13
C GLY A 22 3.76 7.92 -34.48
N GLY A 23 4.74 7.71 -35.35
CA GLY A 23 5.25 8.72 -36.25
C GLY A 23 6.49 9.48 -35.78
N SER A 24 7.59 9.20 -36.44
CA SER A 24 8.83 10.00 -36.41
C SER A 24 8.57 11.44 -36.83
N LYS A 25 8.18 12.29 -35.89
CA LYS A 25 8.42 13.73 -35.90
C LYS A 25 9.19 14.00 -34.62
N SER A 26 10.38 14.57 -34.74
CA SER A 26 11.12 15.14 -33.61
C SER A 26 10.29 16.27 -33.02
N VAL A 27 9.36 15.92 -32.11
CA VAL A 27 8.64 16.91 -31.32
C VAL A 27 9.63 17.33 -30.24
N SER A 28 10.16 18.53 -30.36
CA SER A 28 10.86 19.17 -29.24
C SER A 28 9.88 19.22 -28.08
N ALA A 29 10.18 18.48 -27.00
CA ALA A 29 9.39 18.54 -25.78
C ALA A 29 9.34 19.99 -25.30
N THR A 30 8.17 20.48 -24.97
CA THR A 30 8.00 21.80 -24.38
C THR A 30 8.48 21.76 -22.92
N THR A 31 8.79 22.92 -22.34
CA THR A 31 9.15 23.02 -20.92
C THR A 31 8.06 22.39 -20.04
N ALA A 32 6.78 22.60 -20.38
CA ALA A 32 5.65 22.02 -19.67
C ALA A 32 5.61 20.47 -19.74
N ASP A 33 5.98 19.87 -20.88
CA ASP A 33 6.05 18.41 -21.00
C ASP A 33 7.16 17.84 -20.13
N VAL A 34 8.29 18.53 -20.01
CA VAL A 34 9.42 18.13 -19.15
C VAL A 34 9.04 18.24 -17.67
N GLU A 35 8.37 19.32 -17.27
CA GLU A 35 7.90 19.53 -15.90
C GLU A 35 6.86 18.46 -15.52
N ASN A 36 5.89 18.19 -16.38
CA ASN A 36 4.90 17.14 -16.16
C ASN A 36 5.56 15.76 -16.02
N ALA A 37 6.56 15.46 -16.87
CA ALA A 37 7.30 14.20 -16.77
C ALA A 37 8.07 14.09 -15.43
N ALA A 38 8.68 15.19 -14.97
CA ALA A 38 9.39 15.23 -13.69
C ALA A 38 8.43 14.99 -12.51
N GLU A 39 7.26 15.61 -12.51
CA GLU A 39 6.24 15.38 -11.47
C GLU A 39 5.75 13.92 -11.45
N VAL A 40 5.50 13.32 -12.62
CA VAL A 40 5.13 11.91 -12.73
C VAL A 40 6.21 11.00 -12.14
N ILE A 41 7.48 11.25 -12.48
CA ILE A 41 8.61 10.48 -11.97
C ILE A 41 8.73 10.64 -10.45
N GLN A 42 8.58 11.86 -9.94
CA GLN A 42 8.63 12.12 -8.50
C GLN A 42 7.49 11.39 -7.77
N TYR A 43 6.27 11.44 -8.29
CA TYR A 43 5.13 10.72 -7.73
C TYR A 43 5.39 9.20 -7.70
N TYR A 44 5.90 8.65 -8.79
CA TYR A 44 6.26 7.24 -8.89
C TYR A 44 7.34 6.84 -7.87
N ASN A 45 8.41 7.61 -7.75
CA ASN A 45 9.47 7.36 -6.78
C ASN A 45 8.95 7.43 -5.34
N THR A 46 8.08 8.40 -5.04
CA THR A 46 7.40 8.48 -3.73
C THR A 46 6.55 7.24 -3.48
N SER A 47 5.82 6.78 -4.50
CA SER A 47 5.03 5.55 -4.44
C SER A 47 5.89 4.33 -4.10
N LEU A 48 6.99 4.14 -4.81
CA LEU A 48 7.91 3.02 -4.57
C LEU A 48 8.51 3.07 -3.17
N ASN A 49 8.93 4.25 -2.72
CA ASN A 49 9.48 4.44 -1.39
C ASN A 49 8.46 4.11 -0.30
N VAL A 50 7.23 4.61 -0.42
CA VAL A 50 6.16 4.34 0.54
C VAL A 50 5.78 2.86 0.55
N LEU A 51 5.56 2.27 -0.62
CA LEU A 51 5.16 0.86 -0.71
C LEU A 51 6.24 -0.08 -0.15
N SER A 52 7.51 0.14 -0.47
CA SER A 52 8.62 -0.69 0.01
C SER A 52 8.83 -0.60 1.54
N ASN A 53 8.51 0.56 2.14
CA ASN A 53 8.64 0.76 3.57
C ASN A 53 7.38 0.40 4.36
N MET A 54 6.21 0.52 3.74
CA MET A 54 4.93 0.39 4.40
C MET A 54 4.42 -1.05 4.50
N VAL A 55 4.68 -1.87 3.48
CA VAL A 55 4.22 -3.24 3.38
C VAL A 55 5.41 -4.18 3.29
N LYS A 56 5.93 -4.57 4.44
CA LYS A 56 6.92 -5.64 4.50
C LYS A 56 6.17 -6.97 4.63
N GLU A 57 6.14 -7.75 3.57
CA GLU A 57 5.51 -9.08 3.55
C GLU A 57 5.95 -9.94 4.73
N LYS A 58 7.22 -9.84 5.13
CA LYS A 58 7.77 -10.51 6.29
C LYS A 58 7.03 -10.16 7.58
N ASP A 59 6.74 -8.86 7.79
CA ASP A 59 6.07 -8.40 9.01
C ASP A 59 4.60 -8.81 9.02
N VAL A 60 3.92 -8.72 7.87
CA VAL A 60 2.54 -9.20 7.72
C VAL A 60 2.44 -10.71 7.98
N ASN A 61 3.34 -11.50 7.41
CA ASN A 61 3.38 -12.95 7.62
C ASN A 61 3.70 -13.29 9.07
N ALA A 62 4.58 -12.53 9.74
CA ALA A 62 4.90 -12.72 11.15
C ALA A 62 3.69 -12.46 12.05
N VAL A 63 2.92 -11.38 11.78
CA VAL A 63 1.67 -11.08 12.51
C VAL A 63 0.66 -12.20 12.34
N LEU A 64 0.40 -12.61 11.10
CA LEU A 64 -0.57 -13.68 10.82
C LEU A 64 -0.14 -15.01 11.44
N GLY A 65 1.13 -15.39 11.29
CA GLY A 65 1.66 -16.62 11.90
C GLY A 65 1.56 -16.60 13.43
N TYR A 66 1.76 -15.45 14.07
CA TYR A 66 1.54 -15.31 15.51
C TYR A 66 0.06 -15.49 15.89
N MET A 67 -0.85 -14.90 15.11
CA MET A 67 -2.30 -15.04 15.34
C MET A 67 -2.76 -16.49 15.13
N GLU A 68 -2.30 -17.17 14.08
CA GLU A 68 -2.61 -18.58 13.81
C GLU A 68 -2.15 -19.52 14.93
N GLN A 69 -1.00 -19.23 15.53
CA GLN A 69 -0.45 -20.02 16.63
C GLN A 69 -1.02 -19.66 18.00
N LYS A 70 -2.03 -18.79 18.04
CA LYS A 70 -2.73 -18.35 19.27
C LYS A 70 -1.76 -17.88 20.38
N GLY A 71 -0.74 -17.15 19.97
CA GLY A 71 0.25 -16.61 20.90
C GLY A 71 1.13 -17.65 21.60
N LYS A 72 1.16 -18.90 21.13
CA LYS A 72 2.00 -19.96 21.70
C LYS A 72 3.49 -19.80 21.32
N VAL A 73 3.83 -18.83 20.50
CA VAL A 73 5.21 -18.53 20.16
C VAL A 73 5.81 -17.68 21.27
N PRO A 74 6.98 -18.05 21.82
CA PRO A 74 7.58 -17.36 22.98
C PRO A 74 8.10 -15.96 22.65
N THR A 75 8.12 -15.56 21.39
CA THR A 75 8.62 -14.25 20.98
C THR A 75 7.47 -13.25 21.00
N VAL A 76 7.49 -12.36 21.97
CA VAL A 76 6.64 -11.15 21.94
C VAL A 76 7.11 -10.32 20.77
N LEU A 77 6.39 -10.44 19.65
CA LEU A 77 6.62 -9.61 18.50
C LEU A 77 6.05 -8.22 18.82
N ALA A 78 6.90 -7.31 19.30
CA ALA A 78 6.60 -5.90 19.25
C ALA A 78 6.67 -5.45 17.77
N ILE A 79 5.69 -5.88 16.97
CA ILE A 79 5.59 -5.43 15.58
C ILE A 79 4.88 -4.09 15.62
N ALA A 80 5.68 -3.03 15.61
CA ALA A 80 5.16 -1.70 15.34
C ALA A 80 4.97 -1.54 13.83
N PRO A 81 3.86 -0.91 13.37
CA PRO A 81 3.72 -0.58 11.97
C PRO A 81 4.89 0.31 11.53
N PRO A 82 5.56 0.02 10.39
CA PRO A 82 6.63 0.86 9.89
C PRO A 82 6.17 2.32 9.78
N ALA A 83 7.01 3.26 10.19
CA ALA A 83 6.70 4.68 10.04
C ALA A 83 6.60 5.05 8.56
N VAL A 84 5.56 5.77 8.19
CA VAL A 84 5.38 6.35 6.85
C VAL A 84 5.41 7.87 7.01
N SER A 85 6.15 8.54 6.14
CA SER A 85 6.23 10.00 6.14
C SER A 85 4.84 10.60 5.87
N GLU A 86 4.39 11.52 6.72
CA GLU A 86 3.13 12.25 6.52
C GLU A 86 3.15 13.03 5.20
N LYS A 87 4.29 13.62 4.85
CA LYS A 87 4.49 14.33 3.58
C LYS A 87 4.28 13.41 2.39
N ASP A 88 4.87 12.22 2.42
CA ASP A 88 4.76 11.27 1.32
C ASP A 88 3.34 10.69 1.23
N THR A 89 2.71 10.41 2.37
CA THR A 89 1.31 9.99 2.45
C THR A 89 0.40 11.05 1.84
N PHE A 90 0.59 12.31 2.20
CA PHE A 90 -0.19 13.42 1.67
C PHE A 90 0.01 13.54 0.14
N ALA A 91 1.25 13.46 -0.35
CA ALA A 91 1.55 13.55 -1.78
C ALA A 91 0.86 12.44 -2.58
N LEU A 92 0.85 11.19 -2.07
CA LEU A 92 0.20 10.07 -2.73
C LEU A 92 -1.34 10.17 -2.74
N MET A 93 -1.93 10.75 -1.71
CA MET A 93 -3.37 10.99 -1.66
C MET A 93 -3.83 12.23 -2.42
N ASN A 94 -2.89 13.08 -2.85
CA ASN A 94 -3.16 14.29 -3.61
C ASN A 94 -2.29 14.36 -4.87
N PRO A 95 -2.53 13.49 -5.87
CA PRO A 95 -1.77 13.49 -7.12
C PRO A 95 -1.87 14.84 -7.84
N GLY A 96 -0.74 15.30 -8.37
CA GLY A 96 -0.64 16.59 -9.05
C GLY A 96 -1.39 16.69 -10.38
N SER A 97 -1.36 17.86 -10.96
CA SER A 97 -2.04 18.19 -12.22
C SER A 97 -1.43 17.52 -13.45
N CYS A 98 -0.24 16.92 -13.30
CA CYS A 98 0.38 16.09 -14.34
C CYS A 98 -0.46 14.85 -14.71
N PHE A 99 -1.41 14.46 -13.87
CA PHE A 99 -2.37 13.40 -14.15
C PHE A 99 -3.74 13.98 -14.52
N ASN A 100 -4.45 13.32 -15.44
CA ASN A 100 -5.85 13.67 -15.72
C ASN A 100 -6.74 13.36 -14.51
N GLU A 101 -7.94 13.95 -14.46
CA GLU A 101 -8.84 13.86 -13.30
C GLU A 101 -9.20 12.42 -12.93
N ALA A 102 -9.52 11.57 -13.91
CA ALA A 102 -9.88 10.19 -13.67
C ALA A 102 -8.72 9.41 -13.02
N THR A 103 -7.49 9.63 -13.50
CA THR A 103 -6.28 9.02 -12.93
C THR A 103 -6.04 9.52 -11.50
N ARG A 104 -6.18 10.82 -11.24
CA ARG A 104 -6.03 11.40 -9.89
C ARG A 104 -6.99 10.76 -8.90
N GLN A 105 -8.25 10.63 -9.27
CA GLN A 105 -9.26 10.00 -8.40
C GLN A 105 -8.97 8.53 -8.14
N ASN A 106 -8.58 7.77 -9.16
CA ASN A 106 -8.22 6.37 -9.01
C ASN A 106 -6.99 6.18 -8.11
N LEU A 107 -5.94 6.96 -8.30
CA LEU A 107 -4.74 6.93 -7.47
C LEU A 107 -5.08 7.26 -6.01
N LYS A 108 -5.82 8.36 -5.78
CA LYS A 108 -6.27 8.77 -4.46
C LYS A 108 -7.06 7.66 -3.75
N GLN A 109 -8.06 7.09 -4.41
CA GLN A 109 -8.88 6.01 -3.83
C GLN A 109 -8.05 4.79 -3.50
N SER A 110 -7.11 4.42 -4.36
CA SER A 110 -6.23 3.28 -4.15
C SER A 110 -5.34 3.46 -2.93
N TYR A 111 -4.72 4.64 -2.77
CA TYR A 111 -3.86 4.91 -1.61
C TYR A 111 -4.66 5.06 -0.32
N VAL A 112 -5.82 5.72 -0.35
CA VAL A 112 -6.72 5.77 0.81
C VAL A 112 -7.13 4.36 1.24
N GLY A 113 -7.51 3.51 0.29
CA GLY A 113 -7.83 2.10 0.56
C GLY A 113 -6.68 1.34 1.21
N LEU A 114 -5.47 1.50 0.66
CA LEU A 114 -4.27 0.85 1.17
C LEU A 114 -3.91 1.31 2.59
N PHE A 115 -3.91 2.62 2.85
CA PHE A 115 -3.63 3.16 4.19
C PHE A 115 -4.66 2.71 5.22
N ASN A 116 -5.95 2.68 4.84
CA ASN A 116 -7.01 2.20 5.71
C ASN A 116 -6.87 0.70 6.01
N ALA A 117 -6.58 -0.13 5.00
CA ALA A 117 -6.36 -1.56 5.19
C ALA A 117 -5.19 -1.83 6.13
N ARG A 118 -4.08 -1.13 5.93
CA ARG A 118 -2.91 -1.22 6.81
C ARG A 118 -3.25 -0.83 8.25
N THR A 119 -3.87 0.33 8.44
CA THR A 119 -4.26 0.80 9.78
C THR A 119 -5.17 -0.21 10.49
N LYS A 120 -6.15 -0.74 9.76
CA LYS A 120 -7.07 -1.74 10.28
C LYS A 120 -6.36 -3.06 10.64
N PHE A 121 -5.40 -3.49 9.81
CA PHE A 121 -4.63 -4.71 10.05
C PHE A 121 -3.88 -4.66 11.38
N TYR A 122 -3.14 -3.58 11.65
CA TYR A 122 -2.38 -3.44 12.90
C TYR A 122 -3.28 -3.17 14.11
N ALA A 123 -4.34 -2.38 13.95
CA ALA A 123 -5.33 -2.19 15.01
C ALA A 123 -6.05 -3.48 15.41
N ASN A 124 -6.33 -4.36 14.44
CA ASN A 124 -6.87 -5.69 14.73
C ASN A 124 -5.86 -6.57 15.45
N PHE A 125 -4.58 -6.46 15.12
CA PHE A 125 -3.52 -7.18 15.82
C PHE A 125 -3.42 -6.75 17.29
N ASP A 126 -3.45 -5.44 17.57
CA ASP A 126 -3.45 -4.93 18.95
C ASP A 126 -4.67 -5.42 19.75
N ARG A 127 -5.85 -5.43 19.12
CA ARG A 127 -7.07 -6.01 19.74
C ARG A 127 -6.93 -7.50 19.97
N TYR A 128 -6.33 -8.22 19.01
CA TYR A 128 -6.05 -9.63 19.15
C TYR A 128 -5.20 -9.91 20.38
N LEU A 129 -4.11 -9.17 20.58
CA LEU A 129 -3.27 -9.29 21.78
C LEU A 129 -4.04 -9.02 23.06
N SER A 130 -4.95 -8.03 23.03
CA SER A 130 -5.82 -7.73 24.18
C SER A 130 -6.78 -8.88 24.52
N TYR A 131 -7.37 -9.51 23.50
CA TYR A 131 -8.26 -10.68 23.68
C TYR A 131 -7.50 -11.91 24.16
N LEU A 132 -6.27 -12.15 23.67
CA LEU A 132 -5.42 -13.22 24.20
C LEU A 132 -5.12 -13.02 25.70
N LYS A 133 -4.79 -11.80 26.10
CA LYS A 133 -4.55 -11.45 27.50
C LYS A 133 -5.79 -11.68 28.37
N ALA A 134 -6.98 -11.40 27.82
CA ALA A 134 -8.26 -11.63 28.46
C ALA A 134 -8.75 -13.09 28.37
N LYS A 135 -8.02 -13.98 27.69
CA LYS A 135 -8.39 -15.38 27.39
C LYS A 135 -9.70 -15.51 26.59
N ASP A 136 -10.08 -14.46 25.83
CA ASP A 136 -11.26 -14.45 24.96
C ASP A 136 -10.87 -14.93 23.55
N TYR A 137 -10.62 -16.22 23.45
CA TYR A 137 -10.13 -16.84 22.21
C TYR A 137 -11.14 -16.75 21.05
N SER A 138 -12.44 -16.75 21.36
CA SER A 138 -13.49 -16.64 20.34
C SER A 138 -13.46 -15.28 19.59
N LYS A 139 -13.21 -14.19 20.31
CA LYS A 139 -13.04 -12.88 19.69
C LYS A 139 -11.69 -12.75 18.98
N ALA A 140 -10.64 -13.37 19.52
CA ALA A 140 -9.33 -13.40 18.89
C ALA A 140 -9.38 -14.10 17.52
N ASP A 141 -9.99 -15.27 17.43
CA ASP A 141 -10.09 -16.05 16.18
C ASP A 141 -10.82 -15.25 15.07
N LYS A 142 -11.87 -14.52 15.40
CA LYS A 142 -12.57 -13.64 14.42
C LYS A 142 -11.69 -12.53 13.84
N LEU A 143 -10.75 -12.01 14.61
CA LEU A 143 -9.82 -10.99 14.13
C LEU A 143 -8.76 -11.57 13.19
N LEU A 144 -8.37 -12.83 13.38
CA LEU A 144 -7.50 -13.54 12.44
C LEU A 144 -8.14 -13.61 11.05
N ASP A 145 -9.40 -14.04 10.97
CA ASP A 145 -10.13 -14.15 9.71
C ASP A 145 -10.19 -12.80 8.97
N VAL A 146 -10.45 -11.71 9.71
CA VAL A 146 -10.45 -10.35 9.13
C VAL A 146 -9.06 -9.95 8.63
N ASN A 147 -8.00 -10.24 9.37
CA ASN A 147 -6.65 -9.87 8.98
C ASN A 147 -6.13 -10.66 7.78
N VAL A 148 -6.52 -11.93 7.64
CA VAL A 148 -6.22 -12.73 6.44
C VAL A 148 -6.83 -12.11 5.18
N GLN A 149 -8.00 -11.48 5.29
CA GLN A 149 -8.64 -10.79 4.16
C GLN A 149 -8.00 -9.44 3.82
N LEU A 150 -7.32 -8.80 4.78
CA LEU A 150 -6.63 -7.51 4.59
C LEU A 150 -5.22 -7.67 3.99
N LYS A 151 -4.66 -8.87 3.94
CA LYS A 151 -3.39 -9.21 3.31
C LYS A 151 -3.49 -9.13 1.78
#